data_346c584f7659405021a1ba07d7f17919
#
_entry.id   346c584f7659405021a1ba07d7f17919
#
_cell.length_a   1.000
_cell.length_b   1.000
_cell.length_c   1.000
_cell.angle_alpha   90.00
_cell.angle_beta   90.00
_cell.angle_gamma   90.00
#
_symmetry.space_group_name_H-M   'P 1'
#
loop_
_entity.id
_entity.type
_entity.pdbx_description
1 polymer ?
#
loop_
_entity_poly.entity_id
_entity_poly.type
_entity_poly.pdbx_seq_one_letter_code
_entity_poly.pdbx_strand_id
1 'polypeptide(L)'
;MHAAACFVRPAPEKREELLQTLRSLAVAIRADPGCLVCAVCLEETSTFFIVVSGWASDADLRGHLRSEHFRVLSGASRLLGASAEVRFLASHPPSESPVSVPT
;
A
#
# COMPACT_ATOMS: atom_id res chain seq x y z
N MET A 1 9.33 0.40 12.17
CA MET A 1 8.91 0.60 10.78
C MET A 1 7.58 1.35 10.77
N HIS A 2 7.45 2.30 9.89
CA HIS A 2 6.24 3.04 9.67
C HIS A 2 5.63 2.57 8.35
N ALA A 3 4.37 2.20 8.34
CA ALA A 3 3.77 1.57 7.17
C ALA A 3 2.42 2.19 6.82
N ALA A 4 2.08 2.11 5.54
CA ALA A 4 0.76 2.46 5.03
C ALA A 4 0.25 1.33 4.14
N ALA A 5 -1.05 1.14 4.13
CA ALA A 5 -1.71 0.20 3.26
C ALA A 5 -2.85 0.91 2.54
N CYS A 6 -2.83 0.86 1.22
CA CYS A 6 -3.88 1.41 0.39
C CYS A 6 -4.72 0.26 -0.16
N PHE A 7 -5.97 0.19 0.26
CA PHE A 7 -6.92 -0.83 -0.18
C PHE A 7 -7.71 -0.28 -1.35
N VAL A 8 -7.62 -0.94 -2.49
CA VAL A 8 -8.30 -0.49 -3.70
C VAL A 8 -9.14 -1.61 -4.25
N ARG A 9 -10.44 -1.37 -4.37
CA ARG A 9 -11.32 -2.30 -5.06
C ARG A 9 -11.40 -1.89 -6.52
N PRO A 10 -10.93 -2.72 -7.46
CA PRO A 10 -11.02 -2.38 -8.87
C PRO A 10 -12.47 -2.40 -9.36
N ALA A 11 -12.79 -1.51 -10.29
CA ALA A 11 -13.97 -1.69 -11.11
C ALA A 11 -13.78 -2.96 -11.93
N PRO A 12 -14.79 -3.84 -12.07
CA PRO A 12 -14.60 -5.17 -12.68
C PRO A 12 -13.91 -5.14 -14.05
N GLU A 13 -14.29 -4.22 -14.91
CA GLU A 13 -13.73 -4.10 -16.25
C GLU A 13 -12.35 -3.42 -16.29
N LYS A 14 -11.88 -2.89 -15.17
CA LYS A 14 -10.60 -2.18 -15.06
C LYS A 14 -9.55 -2.93 -14.24
N ARG A 15 -9.87 -4.16 -13.84
CA ARG A 15 -9.01 -4.92 -12.92
C ARG A 15 -7.56 -5.08 -13.42
N GLU A 16 -7.39 -5.51 -14.66
CA GLU A 16 -6.05 -5.72 -15.22
C GLU A 16 -5.28 -4.41 -15.38
N GLU A 17 -5.95 -3.38 -15.87
CA GLU A 17 -5.34 -2.06 -16.04
C GLU A 17 -4.89 -1.49 -14.70
N LEU A 18 -5.73 -1.59 -13.67
CA LEU A 18 -5.39 -1.13 -12.33
C LEU A 18 -4.21 -1.91 -11.76
N LEU A 19 -4.20 -3.23 -11.89
CA LEU A 19 -3.11 -4.06 -11.38
C LEU A 19 -1.78 -3.68 -12.02
N GLN A 20 -1.73 -3.49 -13.34
CA GLN A 20 -0.52 -3.07 -14.04
C GLN A 20 -0.05 -1.71 -13.54
N THR A 21 -0.96 -0.77 -13.38
CA THR A 21 -0.65 0.57 -12.89
C THR A 21 -0.07 0.53 -11.47
N LEU A 22 -0.70 -0.24 -10.58
CA LEU A 22 -0.23 -0.37 -9.20
C LEU A 22 1.14 -1.02 -9.12
N ARG A 23 1.41 -2.03 -9.94
CA ARG A 23 2.73 -2.68 -10.00
C ARG A 23 3.82 -1.71 -10.45
N SER A 24 3.54 -0.93 -11.48
CA SER A 24 4.49 0.08 -11.96
C SER A 24 4.78 1.13 -10.91
N LEU A 25 3.74 1.59 -10.21
CA LEU A 25 3.89 2.55 -9.13
C LEU A 25 4.68 1.98 -7.96
N ALA A 26 4.46 0.71 -7.60
CA ALA A 26 5.21 0.07 -6.52
C ALA A 26 6.71 0.04 -6.81
N VAL A 27 7.10 -0.24 -8.06
CA VAL A 27 8.50 -0.21 -8.47
C VAL A 27 9.08 1.20 -8.31
N ALA A 28 8.35 2.23 -8.74
CA ALA A 28 8.80 3.61 -8.62
C ALA A 28 8.89 4.05 -7.14
N ILE A 29 7.91 3.69 -6.32
CA ILE A 29 7.89 4.04 -4.90
C ILE A 29 9.06 3.40 -4.14
N ARG A 30 9.49 2.20 -4.52
CA ARG A 30 10.65 1.55 -3.90
C ARG A 30 11.92 2.38 -3.97
N ALA A 31 12.05 3.24 -4.98
CA ALA A 31 13.21 4.11 -5.15
C ALA A 31 13.09 5.43 -4.38
N ASP A 32 11.96 5.71 -3.76
CA ASP A 32 11.78 6.96 -3.01
C ASP A 32 12.59 6.95 -1.71
N PRO A 33 13.05 8.12 -1.25
CA PRO A 33 13.84 8.21 -0.02
C PRO A 33 13.13 7.59 1.17
N GLY A 34 13.84 6.73 1.89
CA GLY A 34 13.33 6.10 3.11
C GLY A 34 12.36 4.94 2.89
N CYS A 35 12.06 4.58 1.64
CA CYS A 35 11.22 3.43 1.35
C CYS A 35 11.99 2.13 1.61
N LEU A 36 11.47 1.30 2.51
CA LEU A 36 12.06 0.01 2.86
C LEU A 36 11.43 -1.12 2.06
N VAL A 37 10.14 -0.99 1.73
CA VAL A 37 9.39 -1.99 0.99
C VAL A 37 8.17 -1.33 0.36
N CYS A 38 7.83 -1.76 -0.84
CA CYS A 38 6.55 -1.44 -1.46
C CYS A 38 6.14 -2.62 -2.34
N ALA A 39 4.93 -3.10 -2.15
CA ALA A 39 4.43 -4.26 -2.85
C ALA A 39 2.93 -4.14 -3.09
N VAL A 40 2.46 -4.77 -4.16
CA VAL A 40 1.05 -4.95 -4.42
C VAL A 40 0.68 -6.34 -3.95
N CYS A 41 -0.27 -6.43 -3.03
CA CYS A 41 -0.74 -7.68 -2.47
C CYS A 41 -2.14 -7.99 -2.99
N LEU A 42 -2.38 -9.27 -3.23
CA LEU A 42 -3.68 -9.78 -3.66
C LEU A 42 -4.12 -10.81 -2.63
N GLU A 43 -5.35 -10.70 -2.17
CA GLU A 43 -5.95 -11.74 -1.36
C GLU A 43 -6.73 -12.67 -2.28
N GLU A 44 -6.50 -13.99 -2.18
CA GLU A 44 -7.10 -14.97 -3.08
C GLU A 44 -8.63 -14.91 -3.12
N THR A 45 -9.25 -14.64 -1.99
CA THR A 45 -10.72 -14.64 -1.85
C THR A 45 -11.31 -13.24 -1.92
N SER A 46 -10.46 -12.21 -2.03
CA SER A 46 -10.89 -10.81 -2.04
C SER A 46 -10.76 -10.21 -3.43
N THR A 47 -11.59 -9.22 -3.70
CA THR A 47 -11.48 -8.43 -4.93
C THR A 47 -10.58 -7.20 -4.74
N PHE A 48 -10.03 -7.00 -3.53
CA PHE A 48 -9.19 -5.85 -3.25
C PHE A 48 -7.74 -6.07 -3.67
N PHE A 49 -7.14 -5.01 -4.18
CA PHE A 49 -5.68 -4.88 -4.23
C PHE A 49 -5.24 -4.09 -3.01
N ILE A 50 -4.09 -4.45 -2.47
CA ILE A 50 -3.52 -3.76 -1.31
C ILE A 50 -2.11 -3.32 -1.69
N VAL A 51 -1.87 -2.01 -1.70
CA VAL A 51 -0.52 -1.49 -1.89
C VAL A 51 0.06 -1.22 -0.50
N VAL A 52 1.06 -2.02 -0.13
CA VAL A 52 1.70 -1.92 1.18
C VAL A 52 3.03 -1.21 1.00
N SER A 53 3.32 -0.23 1.85
CA SER A 53 4.62 0.45 1.86
C SER A 53 5.13 0.57 3.29
N GLY A 54 6.43 0.36 3.46
CA GLY A 54 7.12 0.49 4.73
C GLY A 54 8.23 1.52 4.63
N TRP A 55 8.40 2.34 5.65
CA TRP A 55 9.27 3.51 5.65
C TRP A 55 10.18 3.52 6.87
N ALA A 56 11.38 4.04 6.69
CA ALA A 56 12.39 4.06 7.73
C ALA A 56 12.03 4.98 8.89
N SER A 57 11.28 6.06 8.61
CA SER A 57 10.89 7.03 9.64
C SER A 57 9.48 7.56 9.38
N ASP A 58 8.90 8.18 10.40
CA ASP A 58 7.62 8.87 10.26
C ASP A 58 7.72 10.02 9.25
N ALA A 59 8.85 10.72 9.24
CA ALA A 59 9.08 11.81 8.28
C ALA A 59 9.09 11.31 6.83
N ASP A 60 9.69 10.15 6.60
CA ASP A 60 9.72 9.54 5.27
C ASP A 60 8.32 9.10 4.83
N LEU A 61 7.54 8.52 5.72
CA LEU A 61 6.16 8.16 5.43
C LEU A 61 5.33 9.40 5.09
N ARG A 62 5.46 10.46 5.88
CA ARG A 62 4.75 11.72 5.62
C ARG A 62 5.17 12.33 4.30
N GLY A 63 6.46 12.27 3.96
CA GLY A 63 6.98 12.71 2.68
C GLY A 63 6.35 11.93 1.51
N HIS A 64 6.21 10.61 1.68
CA HIS A 64 5.54 9.77 0.68
C HIS A 64 4.09 10.23 0.45
N LEU A 65 3.34 10.49 1.50
CA LEU A 65 1.94 10.92 1.38
C LEU A 65 1.76 12.26 0.66
N ARG A 66 2.82 13.05 0.56
CA ARG A 66 2.84 14.30 -0.18
C ARG A 66 3.54 14.19 -1.53
N SER A 67 4.02 13.00 -1.87
CA SER A 67 4.81 12.79 -3.09
C SER A 67 3.94 12.72 -4.35
N GLU A 68 4.60 12.92 -5.49
CA GLU A 68 3.97 12.75 -6.79
C GLU A 68 3.49 11.32 -7.00
N HIS A 69 4.29 10.33 -6.55
CA HIS A 69 3.90 8.92 -6.67
C HIS A 69 2.61 8.63 -5.92
N PHE A 70 2.44 9.18 -4.72
CA PHE A 70 1.20 9.00 -3.96
C PHE A 70 0.02 9.68 -4.64
N ARG A 71 0.25 10.85 -5.23
CA ARG A 71 -0.78 11.56 -6.00
C ARG A 71 -1.24 10.72 -7.19
N VAL A 72 -0.30 10.10 -7.91
CA VAL A 72 -0.62 9.22 -9.03
C VAL A 72 -1.37 7.98 -8.56
N LEU A 73 -0.93 7.38 -7.44
CA LEU A 73 -1.60 6.23 -6.83
C LEU A 73 -3.06 6.57 -6.47
N SER A 74 -3.26 7.69 -5.83
CA SER A 74 -4.58 8.16 -5.44
C SER A 74 -5.47 8.43 -6.67
N GLY A 75 -4.91 9.05 -7.70
CA GLY A 75 -5.62 9.32 -8.95
C GLY A 75 -6.01 8.06 -9.69
N ALA A 76 -5.09 7.10 -9.83
CA ALA A 76 -5.37 5.82 -10.47
C ALA A 76 -6.44 5.04 -9.71
N SER A 77 -6.39 5.07 -8.37
CA SER A 77 -7.38 4.41 -7.53
C SER A 77 -8.78 4.99 -7.73
N ARG A 78 -8.89 6.28 -7.97
CA ARG A 78 -10.18 6.93 -8.24
C ARG A 78 -10.71 6.65 -9.65
N LEU A 79 -9.80 6.60 -10.64
CA LEU A 79 -10.20 6.41 -12.03
C LEU A 79 -10.51 4.97 -12.37
N LEU A 80 -9.73 4.03 -11.84
CA LEU A 80 -9.81 2.61 -12.21
C LEU A 80 -10.43 1.76 -11.11
N GLY A 81 -10.62 2.32 -9.92
CA GLY A 81 -11.20 1.64 -8.78
C GLY A 81 -12.66 2.02 -8.55
N ALA A 82 -13.38 1.12 -7.91
CA ALA A 82 -14.73 1.38 -7.42
C ALA A 82 -14.70 2.05 -6.04
N SER A 83 -13.68 1.75 -5.25
CA SER A 83 -13.47 2.37 -3.94
C SER A 83 -12.00 2.25 -3.54
N ALA A 84 -11.56 3.16 -2.70
CA ALA A 84 -10.21 3.15 -2.16
C ALA A 84 -10.19 3.65 -0.73
N GLU A 85 -9.29 3.09 0.08
CA GLU A 85 -9.10 3.46 1.47
C GLU A 85 -7.62 3.36 1.82
N VAL A 86 -7.10 4.38 2.49
CA VAL A 86 -5.71 4.37 2.98
C VAL A 86 -5.73 4.19 4.49
N ARG A 87 -4.95 3.21 4.97
CA ARG A 87 -4.79 2.93 6.39
C ARG A 87 -3.34 3.06 6.78
N PHE A 88 -3.10 3.65 7.94
CA PHE A 88 -1.77 3.80 8.50
C PHE A 88 -1.55 2.71 9.54
N LEU A 89 -0.39 2.06 9.44
CA LEU A 89 -0.03 0.97 10.32
C LEU A 89 1.17 1.40 11.14
N ALA A 90 1.07 1.27 12.45
CA ALA A 90 2.19 1.51 13.35
C ALA A 90 2.77 0.16 13.75
N SER A 91 4.11 0.04 13.70
CA SER A 91 4.74 -1.14 14.26
C SER A 91 4.84 -0.97 15.77
N HIS A 92 4.49 -2.02 16.47
CA HIS A 92 4.67 -2.07 17.92
C HIS A 92 5.94 -2.86 18.23
N PRO A 93 6.68 -2.50 19.30
CA PRO A 93 7.80 -3.31 19.73
C PRO A 93 7.31 -4.73 20.07
N PRO A 94 8.19 -5.75 19.88
CA PRO A 94 7.80 -7.12 20.19
C PRO A 94 7.34 -7.23 21.64
N SER A 95 6.24 -7.96 21.83
CA SER A 95 5.78 -8.27 23.17
C SER A 95 6.75 -9.23 23.84
N GLU A 96 6.92 -9.11 25.17
CA GLU A 96 7.71 -10.08 25.94
C GLU A 96 7.04 -11.46 25.98
N SER A 97 5.74 -11.50 25.77
CA SER A 97 4.99 -12.74 25.71
C SER A 97 4.81 -13.17 24.27
N PRO A 98 5.02 -14.46 23.96
CA PRO A 98 4.78 -14.94 22.61
C PRO A 98 3.30 -14.77 22.25
N VAL A 99 3.07 -14.36 20.99
CA VAL A 99 1.71 -14.25 20.47
C VAL A 99 1.22 -15.65 20.14
N SER A 100 0.10 -16.04 20.74
CA SER A 100 -0.56 -17.29 20.39
C SER A 100 -1.36 -17.09 19.11
N VAL A 101 -1.00 -17.85 18.10
CA VAL A 101 -1.78 -17.86 16.84
C VAL A 101 -2.82 -18.96 16.96
N PRO A 102 -4.11 -18.63 16.83
CA PRO A 102 -5.15 -19.66 16.83
C PRO A 102 -4.92 -20.64 15.69
N THR A 103 -5.00 -21.91 16.00
CA THR A 103 -4.87 -22.96 14.99
C THR A 103 -6.25 -23.39 14.48
#